data_92845ed462c9f7fcaf098d6f63e8adf0
#
_entry.id   92845ed462c9f7fcaf098d6f63e8adf0
#
_cell.length_a   1.000
_cell.length_b   1.000
_cell.length_c   1.000
_cell.angle_alpha   90.00
_cell.angle_beta   90.00
_cell.angle_gamma   90.00
#
_symmetry.space_group_name_H-M   'P 1'
#
loop_
_entity.id
_entity.type
_entity.pdbx_description
1 polymer ?
#
loop_
_entity_poly.entity_id
_entity_poly.type
_entity_poly.pdbx_seq_one_letter_code
_entity_poly.pdbx_strand_id
1 'polypeptide(L)'
;MTLENFQDALRQRREILLHLDGKEYFLQPNYDYDPSQYVLYQARYISNGSQIWNVLYTGAVCDILNYQIQKQYSLSAQFEQFTVDCIL
;
A
#
# COMPACT_ATOMS: atom_id res chain seq x y z
N MET A 1 -5.78 -14.18 1.82
CA MET A 1 -4.81 -13.86 0.76
C MET A 1 -3.41 -14.11 1.26
N THR A 2 -2.56 -14.68 0.44
CA THR A 2 -1.15 -14.91 0.77
C THR A 2 -0.30 -13.73 0.28
N LEU A 3 0.91 -13.61 0.83
CA LEU A 3 1.87 -12.62 0.33
C LEU A 3 2.16 -12.84 -1.16
N GLU A 4 2.25 -14.09 -1.60
CA GLU A 4 2.49 -14.42 -2.99
C GLU A 4 1.38 -13.90 -3.90
N ASN A 5 0.11 -14.10 -3.51
CA ASN A 5 -1.03 -13.58 -4.26
C ASN A 5 -1.04 -12.05 -4.29
N PHE A 6 -0.64 -11.42 -3.19
CA PHE A 6 -0.50 -9.98 -3.10
C PHE A 6 0.58 -9.47 -4.07
N GLN A 7 1.74 -10.14 -4.08
CA GLN A 7 2.82 -9.79 -5.00
C GLN A 7 2.39 -9.93 -6.46
N ASP A 8 1.62 -10.98 -6.78
CA ASP A 8 1.09 -11.17 -8.13
C ASP A 8 0.15 -10.04 -8.53
N ALA A 9 -0.69 -9.58 -7.62
CA ALA A 9 -1.57 -8.44 -7.88
C ALA A 9 -0.76 -7.18 -8.20
N LEU A 10 0.33 -6.94 -7.47
CA LEU A 10 1.22 -5.81 -7.75
C LEU A 10 1.89 -5.94 -9.12
N ARG A 11 2.32 -7.15 -9.50
CA ARG A 11 2.90 -7.38 -10.82
C ARG A 11 1.90 -7.15 -11.94
N GLN A 12 0.61 -7.40 -11.67
CA GLN A 12 -0.48 -7.14 -12.61
C GLN A 12 -0.93 -5.69 -12.62
N ARG A 13 -0.24 -4.81 -11.88
CA ARG A 13 -0.55 -3.38 -11.83
C ARG A 13 -1.92 -3.07 -11.26
N ARG A 14 -2.38 -3.86 -10.29
CA ARG A 14 -3.66 -3.64 -9.65
C ARG A 14 -3.53 -2.65 -8.51
N GLU A 15 -4.60 -1.91 -8.25
CA GLU A 15 -4.69 -1.01 -7.12
C GLU A 15 -5.20 -1.77 -5.91
N ILE A 16 -4.64 -1.52 -4.73
CA ILE A 16 -4.94 -2.29 -3.54
C ILE A 16 -5.21 -1.37 -2.35
N LEU A 17 -6.35 -1.60 -1.69
CA LEU A 17 -6.68 -0.97 -0.42
C LEU A 17 -6.42 -1.97 0.70
N LEU A 18 -5.73 -1.54 1.73
CA LEU A 18 -5.41 -2.39 2.89
C LEU A 18 -5.36 -1.56 4.15
N HIS A 19 -5.35 -2.23 5.31
CA HIS A 19 -5.20 -1.52 6.57
C HIS A 19 -4.36 -2.31 7.57
N LEU A 20 -3.82 -1.58 8.55
CA LEU A 20 -3.06 -2.11 9.68
C LEU A 20 -3.33 -1.22 10.88
N ASP A 21 -3.76 -1.82 12.00
CA ASP A 21 -4.01 -1.11 13.27
C ASP A 21 -4.92 0.11 13.11
N GLY A 22 -5.99 -0.04 12.33
CA GLY A 22 -6.97 1.02 12.14
C GLY A 22 -6.53 2.12 11.17
N LYS A 23 -5.34 2.03 10.60
CA LYS A 23 -4.86 2.97 9.59
C LYS A 23 -5.03 2.38 8.20
N GLU A 24 -5.52 3.18 7.29
CA GLU A 24 -5.82 2.75 5.92
C GLU A 24 -4.71 3.18 4.98
N TYR A 25 -4.37 2.28 4.06
CA TYR A 25 -3.33 2.48 3.06
C TYR A 25 -3.85 2.16 1.67
N PHE A 26 -3.27 2.79 0.67
CA PHE A 26 -3.62 2.58 -0.73
C PHE A 26 -2.36 2.44 -1.55
N LEU A 27 -2.31 1.37 -2.37
CA LEU A 27 -1.22 1.13 -3.32
C LEU A 27 -1.74 1.32 -4.73
N GLN A 28 -1.04 2.13 -5.51
CA GLN A 28 -1.41 2.47 -6.86
C GLN A 28 -0.16 2.56 -7.73
N PRO A 29 -0.19 2.06 -9.00
CA PRO A 29 0.91 2.31 -9.91
C PRO A 29 1.16 3.80 -10.08
N ASN A 30 2.42 4.18 -10.28
CA ASN A 30 2.78 5.59 -10.46
C ASN A 30 2.52 5.98 -11.92
N TYR A 31 1.26 6.21 -12.25
CA TYR A 31 0.82 6.43 -13.63
C TYR A 31 1.46 7.63 -14.30
N ASP A 32 1.76 8.69 -13.52
CA ASP A 32 2.21 9.97 -14.09
C ASP A 32 3.69 9.99 -14.44
N TYR A 33 4.49 9.13 -13.80
CA TYR A 33 5.93 9.15 -13.96
C TYR A 33 6.50 7.85 -14.48
N ASP A 34 6.37 6.77 -13.72
CA ASP A 34 6.94 5.48 -14.06
C ASP A 34 5.99 4.37 -13.64
N PRO A 35 5.21 3.80 -14.59
CA PRO A 35 4.25 2.74 -14.26
C PRO A 35 4.88 1.47 -13.69
N SER A 36 6.20 1.29 -13.79
CA SER A 36 6.90 0.17 -13.16
C SER A 36 7.02 0.34 -11.65
N GLN A 37 6.75 1.55 -11.15
CA GLN A 37 6.79 1.87 -9.73
C GLN A 37 5.39 1.95 -9.14
N TYR A 38 5.34 1.85 -7.82
CA TYR A 38 4.11 2.03 -7.04
C TYR A 38 4.23 3.23 -6.13
N VAL A 39 3.09 3.82 -5.81
CA VAL A 39 2.97 4.85 -4.77
C VAL A 39 2.17 4.25 -3.63
N LEU A 40 2.71 4.37 -2.42
CA LEU A 40 2.04 3.99 -1.18
C LEU A 40 1.49 5.23 -0.52
N TYR A 41 0.17 5.26 -0.31
CA TYR A 41 -0.54 6.35 0.35
C TYR A 41 -1.04 5.90 1.72
N GLN A 42 -1.15 6.84 2.63
CA GLN A 42 -1.85 6.66 3.90
C GLN A 42 -3.04 7.60 3.95
N ALA A 43 -4.19 7.07 4.33
CA ALA A 43 -5.39 7.88 4.56
C ALA A 43 -5.22 8.73 5.81
N ARG A 44 -5.70 9.97 5.75
CA ARG A 44 -5.70 10.88 6.87
C ARG A 44 -7.05 11.58 6.91
N TYR A 45 -7.64 11.60 8.10
CA TYR A 45 -8.92 12.29 8.32
C TYR A 45 -8.66 13.66 8.87
N ILE A 46 -9.33 14.66 8.31
CA ILE A 46 -9.27 16.03 8.79
C ILE A 46 -10.52 16.36 9.62
N SER A 47 -10.50 17.50 10.31
CA SER A 47 -11.49 17.82 11.35
C SER A 47 -12.95 17.83 10.89
N ASN A 48 -13.20 18.04 9.57
CA ASN A 48 -14.56 18.01 9.03
C ASN A 48 -15.03 16.62 8.60
N GLY A 49 -14.23 15.57 8.89
CA GLY A 49 -14.56 14.20 8.48
C GLY A 49 -14.11 13.83 7.09
N SER A 50 -13.54 14.75 6.32
CA SER A 50 -13.02 14.45 5.00
C SER A 50 -11.74 13.63 5.08
N GLN A 51 -11.56 12.76 4.09
CA GLN A 51 -10.38 11.91 3.99
C GLN A 51 -9.45 12.45 2.91
N ILE A 52 -8.17 12.53 3.23
CA ILE A 52 -7.12 12.85 2.27
C ILE A 52 -6.08 11.73 2.25
N TRP A 53 -5.38 11.58 1.12
CA TRP A 53 -4.34 10.58 0.94
C TRP A 53 -2.98 11.25 0.88
N ASN A 54 -2.09 10.87 1.80
CA ASN A 54 -0.72 11.37 1.83
C ASN A 54 0.22 10.31 1.27
N VAL A 55 1.18 10.73 0.43
CA VAL A 55 2.21 9.84 -0.08
C VAL A 55 3.18 9.50 1.06
N LEU A 56 3.34 8.20 1.32
CA LEU A 56 4.35 7.72 2.25
C LEU A 56 5.64 7.33 1.53
N TYR A 57 5.53 6.70 0.37
CA TYR A 57 6.68 6.17 -0.32
C TYR A 57 6.36 5.91 -1.79
N THR A 58 7.36 6.06 -2.64
CA THR A 58 7.28 5.72 -4.06
C THR A 58 8.49 4.88 -4.42
N GLY A 59 8.28 3.75 -5.08
CA GLY A 59 9.37 2.89 -5.49
C GLY A 59 8.91 1.67 -6.26
N ALA A 60 9.86 0.81 -6.63
CA ALA A 60 9.58 -0.45 -7.29
C ALA A 60 8.85 -1.40 -6.32
N VAL A 61 8.26 -2.46 -6.87
CA VAL A 61 7.48 -3.42 -6.06
C VAL A 61 8.30 -3.96 -4.88
N CYS A 62 9.56 -4.32 -5.11
CA CYS A 62 10.41 -4.85 -4.03
C CYS A 62 10.67 -3.81 -2.94
N ASP A 63 10.83 -2.54 -3.30
CA ASP A 63 11.04 -1.46 -2.33
C ASP A 63 9.78 -1.20 -1.53
N ILE A 64 8.62 -1.22 -2.18
CA ILE A 64 7.32 -1.07 -1.52
C ILE A 64 7.10 -2.19 -0.50
N LEU A 65 7.41 -3.43 -0.88
CA LEU A 65 7.22 -4.58 0.01
C LEU A 65 8.12 -4.51 1.26
N ASN A 66 9.29 -3.93 1.14
CA ASN A 66 10.25 -3.83 2.23
C ASN A 66 10.16 -2.51 3.00
N TYR A 67 9.35 -1.57 2.55
CA TYR A 67 9.18 -0.29 3.24
C TYR A 67 8.54 -0.51 4.60
N GLN A 68 9.10 0.10 5.64
CA GLN A 68 8.56 0.01 7.00
C GLN A 68 7.39 0.98 7.15
N ILE A 69 6.19 0.46 6.94
CA ILE A 69 4.96 1.26 6.98
C ILE A 69 4.69 1.79 8.39
N GLN A 70 4.91 0.94 9.40
CA GLN A 70 4.82 1.31 10.81
C GLN A 70 6.02 0.69 11.51
N LYS A 71 6.88 1.51 12.07
CA LYS A 71 8.07 1.09 12.82
C LYS A 71 8.77 -0.12 12.17
N GLN A 72 8.45 -1.33 12.62
CA GLN A 72 9.07 -2.56 12.13
C GLN A 72 8.15 -3.39 11.24
N TYR A 73 6.98 -2.87 10.87
CA TYR A 73 6.05 -3.61 10.04
C TYR A 73 6.24 -3.25 8.57
N SER A 74 6.61 -4.24 7.76
CA SER A 74 6.63 -4.14 6.31
C SER A 74 5.72 -5.20 5.72
N LEU A 75 5.29 -5.02 4.47
CA LEU A 75 4.43 -5.99 3.81
C LEU A 75 5.12 -7.34 3.64
N SER A 76 6.43 -7.32 3.32
CA SER A 76 7.17 -8.59 3.11
C SER A 76 7.38 -9.38 4.39
N ALA A 77 7.60 -8.71 5.52
CA ALA A 77 7.95 -9.37 6.77
C ALA A 77 6.74 -9.72 7.62
N GLN A 78 5.71 -8.85 7.65
CA GLN A 78 4.54 -9.03 8.51
C GLN A 78 3.24 -8.94 7.73
N PHE A 79 3.17 -9.54 6.56
CA PHE A 79 1.98 -9.47 5.72
C PHE A 79 0.72 -9.92 6.46
N GLU A 80 0.85 -10.91 7.33
CA GLU A 80 -0.27 -11.46 8.10
C GLU A 80 -0.94 -10.44 9.03
N GLN A 81 -0.22 -9.39 9.41
CA GLN A 81 -0.75 -8.33 10.26
C GLN A 81 -1.64 -7.35 9.49
N PHE A 82 -1.51 -7.32 8.17
CA PHE A 82 -2.29 -6.43 7.32
C PHE A 82 -3.58 -7.12 6.89
N THR A 83 -4.62 -6.33 6.68
CA THR A 83 -5.87 -6.81 6.07
C THR A 83 -6.00 -6.15 4.71
N VAL A 84 -6.15 -6.97 3.66
CA VAL A 84 -6.42 -6.48 2.32
C VAL A 84 -7.92 -6.28 2.18
N ASP A 85 -8.34 -5.03 1.99
CA ASP A 85 -9.76 -4.69 1.93
C ASP A 85 -10.34 -4.86 0.53
N CYS A 86 -9.56 -4.46 -0.48
CA CYS A 86 -10.04 -4.48 -1.86
C CYS A 86 -8.87 -4.51 -2.83
N ILE A 87 -9.01 -5.27 -3.91
CA ILE A 87 -8.10 -5.25 -5.06
C ILE A 87 -8.92 -4.83 -6.27
N LEU A 88 -8.54 -3.72 -6.87
CA LEU A 88 -9.29 -3.11 -7.99
C LEU A 88 -8.76 -3.50 -9.38
#